data_43b4143caaf3a3cddac38f085ab7afa1
#
_entry.id   43b4143caaf3a3cddac38f085ab7afa1
#
_cell.length_a   1.000
_cell.length_b   1.000
_cell.length_c   1.000
_cell.angle_alpha   90.00
_cell.angle_beta   90.00
_cell.angle_gamma   90.00
#
_symmetry.space_group_name_H-M   'P 1'
#
loop_
_entity.id
_entity.type
_entity.pdbx_description
1 polymer ?
#
loop_
_entity_poly.entity_id
_entity_poly.type
_entity_poly.pdbx_seq_one_letter_code
_entity_poly.pdbx_strand_id
1 'polypeptide(L)'
;MDGTLLNSDKTLSEENLNAILKLREAGGKFVVSTGRVMQATRHYFEPVGVDFPVILSNGGMIYDCHENKVMWSEYLPEGSSRKMVSDLLERFPEACAEICTPEHIYDVQINEQERIHWKKGGFTAEIMESLDDVPDGNWCKVLFAMPE
;
A
#
# COMPACT_ATOMS: atom_id res chain seq x y z
N MET A 1 -6.66 8.38 2.35
CA MET A 1 -7.87 7.61 1.93
C MET A 1 -8.66 7.14 3.14
N ASP A 2 -8.05 6.35 3.99
CA ASP A 2 -8.67 5.88 5.23
C ASP A 2 -9.06 7.05 6.15
N GLY A 3 -10.25 6.99 6.75
CA GLY A 3 -10.77 8.07 7.61
C GLY A 3 -11.14 9.38 6.90
N THR A 4 -11.10 9.42 5.56
CA THR A 4 -11.45 10.60 4.75
C THR A 4 -12.32 10.26 3.56
N LEU A 5 -11.77 9.55 2.57
CA LEU A 5 -12.47 9.15 1.34
C LEU A 5 -13.29 7.87 1.55
N LEU A 6 -12.75 6.93 2.32
CA LEU A 6 -13.36 5.63 2.57
C LEU A 6 -14.14 5.61 3.89
N ASN A 7 -15.23 4.86 3.90
CA ASN A 7 -16.00 4.51 5.08
C ASN A 7 -15.21 3.64 6.07
N SER A 8 -15.80 3.36 7.24
CA SER A 8 -15.19 2.49 8.26
C SER A 8 -14.99 1.05 7.79
N ASP A 9 -15.82 0.58 6.88
CA ASP A 9 -15.74 -0.74 6.22
C ASP A 9 -14.80 -0.77 5.01
N LYS A 10 -14.07 0.32 4.78
CA LYS A 10 -13.12 0.50 3.67
C LYS A 10 -13.79 0.54 2.29
N THR A 11 -15.05 0.91 2.21
CA THR A 11 -15.73 1.13 0.93
C THR A 11 -15.77 2.61 0.55
N LEU A 12 -15.84 2.90 -0.75
CA LEU A 12 -16.12 4.23 -1.27
C LEU A 12 -17.64 4.42 -1.30
N SER A 13 -18.15 5.44 -0.60
CA SER A 13 -19.58 5.74 -0.62
C SER A 13 -20.04 6.27 -1.98
N GLU A 14 -21.29 6.00 -2.33
CA GLU A 14 -21.90 6.58 -3.55
C GLU A 14 -21.90 8.12 -3.52
N GLU A 15 -22.06 8.71 -2.35
CA GLU A 15 -22.04 10.17 -2.18
C GLU A 15 -20.66 10.73 -2.53
N ASN A 16 -19.57 10.14 -2.00
CA ASN A 16 -18.20 10.56 -2.31
C ASN A 16 -17.88 10.33 -3.79
N LEU A 17 -18.26 9.17 -4.34
CA LEU A 17 -18.07 8.86 -5.75
C LEU A 17 -18.78 9.92 -6.63
N ASN A 18 -20.05 10.19 -6.37
CA ASN A 18 -20.82 11.17 -7.12
C ASN A 18 -20.24 12.59 -7.01
N ALA A 19 -19.73 12.99 -5.84
CA ALA A 19 -19.06 14.27 -5.65
C ALA A 19 -17.79 14.40 -6.51
N ILE A 20 -16.96 13.32 -6.56
CA ILE A 20 -15.75 13.29 -7.40
C ILE A 20 -16.12 13.36 -8.88
N LEU A 21 -17.11 12.59 -9.33
CA LEU A 21 -17.54 12.60 -10.73
C LEU A 21 -18.03 13.98 -11.16
N LYS A 22 -18.85 14.66 -10.33
CA LYS A 22 -19.29 16.04 -10.58
C LYS A 22 -18.13 17.03 -10.62
N LEU A 23 -17.14 16.89 -9.72
CA LEU A 23 -15.92 17.71 -9.77
C LEU A 23 -15.21 17.57 -11.12
N ARG A 24 -15.07 16.35 -11.61
CA ARG A 24 -14.41 16.05 -12.89
C ARG A 24 -15.22 16.58 -14.08
N GLU A 25 -16.53 16.40 -14.08
CA GLU A 25 -17.44 16.99 -15.11
C GLU A 25 -17.31 18.50 -15.19
N ALA A 26 -17.07 19.17 -14.06
CA ALA A 26 -16.80 20.60 -14.00
C ALA A 26 -15.36 21.01 -14.38
N GLY A 27 -14.55 20.07 -14.88
CA GLY A 27 -13.15 20.30 -15.26
C GLY A 27 -12.15 20.28 -14.09
N GLY A 28 -12.59 19.91 -12.88
CA GLY A 28 -11.72 19.76 -11.72
C GLY A 28 -10.83 18.50 -11.82
N LYS A 29 -9.66 18.57 -11.19
CA LYS A 29 -8.71 17.47 -11.13
C LYS A 29 -8.79 16.80 -9.75
N PHE A 30 -8.97 15.48 -9.74
CA PHE A 30 -8.98 14.69 -8.52
C PHE A 30 -7.70 13.85 -8.46
N VAL A 31 -6.86 14.11 -7.46
CA VAL A 31 -5.60 13.40 -7.23
C VAL A 31 -5.65 12.71 -5.87
N VAL A 32 -5.25 11.45 -5.83
CA VAL A 32 -5.17 10.67 -4.59
C VAL A 32 -3.78 10.75 -3.99
N SER A 33 -3.72 11.01 -2.68
CA SER A 33 -2.50 10.87 -1.87
C SER A 33 -2.81 9.93 -0.70
N THR A 34 -1.99 8.87 -0.54
CA THR A 34 -2.23 7.83 0.45
C THR A 34 -0.93 7.17 0.94
N GLY A 35 -0.97 6.63 2.16
CA GLY A 35 0.11 5.76 2.67
C GLY A 35 0.05 4.33 2.15
N ARG A 36 -0.98 3.96 1.38
CA ARG A 36 -1.10 2.63 0.77
C ARG A 36 -0.18 2.50 -0.44
N VAL A 37 0.12 1.26 -0.81
CA VAL A 37 0.78 0.90 -2.07
C VAL A 37 -0.26 0.67 -3.18
N MET A 38 0.18 0.54 -4.44
CA MET A 38 -0.73 0.41 -5.58
C MET A 38 -1.62 -0.83 -5.48
N GLN A 39 -1.09 -1.95 -5.04
CA GLN A 39 -1.82 -3.22 -4.89
C GLN A 39 -3.03 -3.09 -3.95
N ALA A 40 -2.90 -2.27 -2.88
CA ALA A 40 -3.96 -2.02 -1.90
C ALA A 40 -4.87 -0.84 -2.25
N THR A 41 -4.74 -0.24 -3.46
CA THR A 41 -5.50 0.96 -3.84
C THR A 41 -6.15 0.88 -5.22
N ARG A 42 -5.64 0.07 -6.14
CA ARG A 42 -6.07 0.02 -7.54
C ARG A 42 -7.60 -0.13 -7.69
N HIS A 43 -8.21 -1.00 -6.92
CA HIS A 43 -9.65 -1.26 -6.97
C HIS A 43 -10.53 -0.05 -6.57
N TYR A 44 -9.97 0.94 -5.87
CA TYR A 44 -10.68 2.20 -5.58
C TYR A 44 -10.56 3.21 -6.72
N PHE A 45 -9.55 3.08 -7.59
CA PHE A 45 -9.29 4.04 -8.66
C PHE A 45 -10.20 3.83 -9.86
N GLU A 46 -10.56 2.58 -10.15
CA GLU A 46 -11.41 2.23 -11.28
C GLU A 46 -12.77 2.93 -11.26
N PRO A 47 -13.57 2.88 -10.17
CA PRO A 47 -14.87 3.56 -10.13
C PRO A 47 -14.78 5.07 -10.27
N VAL A 48 -13.67 5.66 -9.79
CA VAL A 48 -13.42 7.11 -9.82
C VAL A 48 -12.88 7.56 -11.17
N GLY A 49 -12.32 6.63 -11.95
CA GLY A 49 -11.63 6.91 -13.21
C GLY A 49 -10.43 7.82 -13.01
N VAL A 50 -9.54 7.47 -12.07
CA VAL A 50 -8.32 8.25 -11.80
C VAL A 50 -7.44 8.28 -13.05
N ASP A 51 -7.24 9.47 -13.62
CA ASP A 51 -6.49 9.73 -14.86
C ASP A 51 -5.27 10.64 -14.64
N PHE A 52 -5.00 11.01 -13.40
CA PHE A 52 -3.82 11.77 -13.00
C PHE A 52 -2.86 10.88 -12.20
N PRO A 53 -1.56 11.26 -12.15
CA PRO A 53 -0.64 10.62 -11.23
C PRO A 53 -1.11 10.65 -9.79
N VAL A 54 -0.89 9.56 -9.06
CA VAL A 54 -1.25 9.41 -7.66
C VAL A 54 0.00 9.37 -6.79
N ILE A 55 -0.14 9.80 -5.53
CA ILE A 55 0.93 9.80 -4.53
C ILE A 55 0.69 8.61 -3.59
N LEU A 56 1.63 7.70 -3.52
CA LEU A 56 1.57 6.44 -2.77
C LEU A 56 2.65 6.38 -1.70
N SER A 57 2.57 5.37 -0.83
CA SER A 57 3.59 5.05 0.18
C SER A 57 3.98 6.26 1.04
N ASN A 58 2.99 7.06 1.50
CA ASN A 58 3.20 8.28 2.29
C ASN A 58 4.04 9.36 1.60
N GLY A 59 4.01 9.43 0.28
CA GLY A 59 4.79 10.37 -0.52
C GLY A 59 6.08 9.78 -1.10
N GLY A 60 6.40 8.51 -0.79
CA GLY A 60 7.58 7.82 -1.31
C GLY A 60 7.47 7.39 -2.77
N MET A 61 6.30 7.54 -3.40
CA MET A 61 6.09 7.12 -4.79
C MET A 61 5.08 8.01 -5.50
N ILE A 62 5.37 8.36 -6.76
CA ILE A 62 4.42 8.92 -7.71
C ILE A 62 4.19 7.89 -8.82
N TYR A 63 2.93 7.53 -9.03
CA TYR A 63 2.53 6.49 -9.96
C TYR A 63 1.56 7.04 -11.02
N ASP A 64 1.86 6.78 -12.28
CA ASP A 64 0.99 7.10 -13.41
C ASP A 64 0.01 5.95 -13.61
N CYS A 65 -1.28 6.21 -13.31
CA CYS A 65 -2.33 5.21 -13.45
C CYS A 65 -2.70 4.93 -14.92
N HIS A 66 -2.48 5.88 -15.82
CA HIS A 66 -2.76 5.73 -17.25
C HIS A 66 -1.70 4.86 -17.93
N GLU A 67 -0.43 5.22 -17.74
CA GLU A 67 0.71 4.50 -18.30
C GLU A 67 1.09 3.25 -17.50
N ASN A 68 0.45 3.07 -16.34
CA ASN A 68 0.67 1.96 -15.42
C ASN A 68 2.15 1.80 -15.02
N LYS A 69 2.79 2.90 -14.64
CA LYS A 69 4.23 2.93 -14.31
C LYS A 69 4.58 3.86 -13.15
N VAL A 70 5.65 3.54 -12.47
CA VAL A 70 6.28 4.44 -11.49
C VAL A 70 6.92 5.61 -12.25
N MET A 71 6.53 6.85 -11.90
CA MET A 71 7.13 8.07 -12.43
C MET A 71 8.33 8.51 -11.59
N TRP A 72 8.23 8.33 -10.29
CA TRP A 72 9.26 8.67 -9.32
C TRP A 72 9.07 7.84 -8.06
N SER A 73 10.16 7.45 -7.43
CA SER A 73 10.14 6.78 -6.13
C SER A 73 11.42 7.06 -5.35
N GLU A 74 11.27 7.10 -4.03
CA GLU A 74 12.35 7.05 -3.07
C GLU A 74 12.20 5.76 -2.27
N TYR A 75 13.24 4.95 -2.26
CA TYR A 75 13.24 3.66 -1.60
C TYR A 75 13.92 3.73 -0.24
N LEU A 76 13.55 2.81 0.64
CA LEU A 76 14.22 2.66 1.92
C LEU A 76 15.69 2.23 1.71
N PRO A 77 16.62 2.69 2.55
CA PRO A 77 18.03 2.32 2.43
C PRO A 77 18.19 0.81 2.66
N GLU A 78 18.64 0.08 1.65
CA GLU A 78 18.61 -1.38 1.56
C GLU A 78 19.19 -2.09 2.79
N GLY A 79 20.48 -1.92 3.06
CA GLY A 79 21.15 -2.65 4.14
C GLY A 79 20.60 -2.34 5.54
N SER A 80 20.30 -1.06 5.83
CA SER A 80 19.76 -0.67 7.14
C SER A 80 18.31 -1.10 7.33
N SER A 81 17.51 -1.10 6.28
CA SER A 81 16.11 -1.52 6.35
C SER A 81 15.99 -3.03 6.58
N ARG A 82 16.78 -3.83 5.86
CA ARG A 82 16.83 -5.28 6.05
C ARG A 82 17.30 -5.63 7.46
N LYS A 83 18.38 -4.97 7.93
CA LYS A 83 18.84 -5.18 9.30
C LYS A 83 17.77 -4.82 10.33
N MET A 84 17.08 -3.71 10.18
CA MET A 84 16.00 -3.29 11.08
C MET A 84 14.88 -4.33 11.12
N VAL A 85 14.46 -4.86 9.97
CA VAL A 85 13.43 -5.90 9.88
C VAL A 85 13.90 -7.17 10.59
N SER A 86 15.14 -7.62 10.32
CA SER A 86 15.72 -8.79 10.99
C SER A 86 15.76 -8.63 12.51
N ASP A 87 16.30 -7.52 13.00
CA ASP A 87 16.41 -7.23 14.44
C ASP A 87 15.00 -7.21 15.12
N LEU A 88 13.97 -6.70 14.41
CA LEU A 88 12.60 -6.66 14.95
C LEU A 88 11.93 -8.04 14.95
N LEU A 89 12.08 -8.83 13.89
CA LEU A 89 11.54 -10.19 13.82
C LEU A 89 12.21 -11.13 14.82
N GLU A 90 13.52 -10.98 15.08
CA GLU A 90 14.21 -11.71 16.15
C GLU A 90 13.69 -11.34 17.53
N ARG A 91 13.43 -10.05 17.75
CA ARG A 91 12.95 -9.54 19.05
C ARG A 91 11.47 -9.85 19.30
N PHE A 92 10.68 -9.91 18.25
CA PHE A 92 9.23 -10.13 18.28
C PHE A 92 8.86 -11.25 17.31
N PRO A 93 9.09 -12.52 17.68
CA PRO A 93 8.85 -13.66 16.79
C PRO A 93 7.38 -13.88 16.41
N GLU A 94 6.45 -13.24 17.12
CA GLU A 94 5.03 -13.21 16.81
C GLU A 94 4.63 -12.15 15.78
N ALA A 95 5.53 -11.20 15.47
CA ALA A 95 5.27 -10.16 14.48
C ALA A 95 5.31 -10.71 13.06
N CYS A 96 4.45 -10.19 12.19
CA CYS A 96 4.60 -10.30 10.75
C CYS A 96 5.25 -9.01 10.23
N ALA A 97 6.23 -9.12 9.34
CA ALA A 97 6.74 -8.01 8.58
C ALA A 97 6.15 -8.02 7.16
N GLU A 98 5.37 -6.99 6.82
CA GLU A 98 4.92 -6.72 5.45
C GLU A 98 5.93 -5.78 4.78
N ILE A 99 6.54 -6.26 3.69
CA ILE A 99 7.55 -5.52 2.91
C ILE A 99 6.95 -5.21 1.55
N CYS A 100 6.79 -3.91 1.27
CA CYS A 100 6.17 -3.45 0.03
C CYS A 100 7.21 -2.94 -0.96
N THR A 101 7.11 -3.42 -2.19
CA THR A 101 7.78 -2.89 -3.38
C THR A 101 6.75 -2.26 -4.33
N PRO A 102 7.16 -1.62 -5.43
CA PRO A 102 6.20 -1.12 -6.42
C PRO A 102 5.31 -2.21 -7.02
N GLU A 103 5.84 -3.42 -7.20
CA GLU A 103 5.18 -4.52 -7.90
C GLU A 103 4.58 -5.58 -6.96
N HIS A 104 5.19 -5.79 -5.78
CA HIS A 104 4.87 -6.90 -4.88
C HIS A 104 4.74 -6.46 -3.42
N ILE A 105 4.02 -7.24 -2.67
CA ILE A 105 3.97 -7.22 -1.20
C ILE A 105 4.45 -8.58 -0.73
N TYR A 106 5.41 -8.60 0.18
CA TYR A 106 5.98 -9.81 0.77
C TYR A 106 5.73 -9.82 2.26
N ASP A 107 5.28 -10.96 2.78
CA ASP A 107 5.07 -11.17 4.21
C ASP A 107 6.01 -12.23 4.76
N VAL A 108 6.72 -11.87 5.82
CA VAL A 108 7.59 -12.76 6.59
C VAL A 108 6.98 -12.98 7.97
N GLN A 109 6.93 -14.23 8.43
CA GLN A 109 6.33 -14.64 9.71
C GLN A 109 4.84 -14.27 9.80
N ILE A 110 4.05 -14.66 8.78
CA ILE A 110 2.64 -14.29 8.69
C ILE A 110 1.84 -14.71 9.93
N ASN A 111 1.01 -13.80 10.44
CA ASN A 111 0.13 -14.00 11.58
C ASN A 111 -1.35 -13.69 11.24
N GLU A 112 -2.25 -13.90 12.20
CA GLU A 112 -3.69 -13.68 12.01
C GLU A 112 -4.03 -12.19 11.80
N GLN A 113 -3.32 -11.26 12.45
CA GLN A 113 -3.56 -9.83 12.29
C GLN A 113 -3.25 -9.38 10.86
N GLU A 114 -2.18 -9.92 10.25
CA GLU A 114 -1.84 -9.64 8.86
C GLU A 114 -2.89 -10.21 7.89
N ARG A 115 -3.42 -11.40 8.14
CA ARG A 115 -4.54 -11.95 7.34
C ARG A 115 -5.79 -11.09 7.42
N ILE A 116 -6.09 -10.52 8.59
CA ILE A 116 -7.17 -9.55 8.78
C ILE A 116 -6.87 -8.27 8.01
N HIS A 117 -5.61 -7.81 8.01
CA HIS A 117 -5.16 -6.64 7.24
C HIS A 117 -5.39 -6.83 5.74
N TRP A 118 -4.99 -7.96 5.17
CA TRP A 118 -5.24 -8.29 3.77
C TRP A 118 -6.73 -8.22 3.43
N LYS A 119 -7.55 -8.90 4.24
CA LYS A 119 -9.01 -8.94 4.03
C LYS A 119 -9.63 -7.55 4.05
N LYS A 120 -9.25 -6.73 5.03
CA LYS A 120 -9.74 -5.34 5.14
C LYS A 120 -9.19 -4.43 4.06
N GLY A 121 -7.97 -4.66 3.61
CA GLY A 121 -7.28 -3.87 2.59
C GLY A 121 -7.66 -4.24 1.16
N GLY A 122 -8.25 -5.43 0.95
CA GLY A 122 -8.59 -5.93 -0.39
C GLY A 122 -7.38 -6.29 -1.24
N PHE A 123 -6.30 -6.79 -0.61
CA PHE A 123 -5.07 -7.24 -1.27
C PHE A 123 -4.57 -8.56 -0.68
N THR A 124 -3.54 -9.12 -1.28
CA THR A 124 -2.80 -10.28 -0.78
C THR A 124 -1.31 -10.03 -0.94
N ALA A 125 -0.51 -10.73 -0.12
CA ALA A 125 0.95 -10.70 -0.21
C ALA A 125 1.49 -12.10 -0.55
N GLU A 126 2.72 -12.15 -1.01
CA GLU A 126 3.50 -13.38 -1.16
C GLU A 126 4.09 -13.75 0.20
N ILE A 127 3.78 -14.97 0.67
CA ILE A 127 4.31 -15.44 1.95
C ILE A 127 5.70 -16.00 1.73
N MET A 128 6.68 -15.41 2.41
CA MET A 128 8.08 -15.80 2.35
C MET A 128 8.44 -16.70 3.54
N GLU A 129 9.25 -17.73 3.33
CA GLU A 129 9.70 -18.62 4.41
C GLU A 129 10.67 -17.91 5.36
N SER A 130 11.50 -17.03 4.80
CA SER A 130 12.44 -16.22 5.56
C SER A 130 12.61 -14.81 4.97
N LEU A 131 13.21 -13.91 5.74
CA LEU A 131 13.56 -12.57 5.24
C LEU A 131 14.60 -12.66 4.11
N ASP A 132 15.44 -13.68 4.07
CA ASP A 132 16.48 -13.85 3.04
C ASP A 132 15.89 -14.18 1.67
N ASP A 133 14.65 -14.70 1.63
CA ASP A 133 13.93 -14.98 0.38
C ASP A 133 13.29 -13.74 -0.23
N VAL A 134 13.17 -12.64 0.54
CA VAL A 134 12.64 -11.37 0.03
C VAL A 134 13.70 -10.69 -0.85
N PRO A 135 13.37 -10.32 -2.11
CA PRO A 135 14.32 -9.62 -2.98
C PRO A 135 14.87 -8.34 -2.36
N ASP A 136 16.14 -8.08 -2.59
CA ASP A 136 16.77 -6.82 -2.22
C ASP A 136 16.34 -5.67 -3.13
N GLY A 137 16.41 -4.46 -2.58
CA GLY A 137 16.13 -3.23 -3.31
C GLY A 137 14.64 -2.93 -3.50
N ASN A 138 14.37 -1.69 -3.85
CA ASN A 138 13.04 -1.17 -4.17
C ASN A 138 11.99 -1.30 -3.04
N TRP A 139 12.42 -1.46 -1.80
CA TRP A 139 11.49 -1.43 -0.67
C TRP A 139 10.97 0.00 -0.47
N CYS A 140 9.70 0.22 -0.72
CA CYS A 140 9.09 1.54 -0.58
C CYS A 140 8.41 1.73 0.79
N LYS A 141 8.12 0.63 1.49
CA LYS A 141 7.45 0.65 2.80
C LYS A 141 7.64 -0.68 3.52
N VAL A 142 7.73 -0.62 4.85
CA VAL A 142 7.65 -1.79 5.74
C VAL A 142 6.62 -1.52 6.82
N LEU A 143 5.80 -2.52 7.14
CA LEU A 143 4.85 -2.52 8.25
C LEU A 143 5.08 -3.76 9.12
N PHE A 144 4.62 -3.68 10.35
CA PHE A 144 4.61 -4.81 11.27
C PHE A 144 3.20 -5.01 11.82
N ALA A 145 2.67 -6.22 11.65
CA ALA A 145 1.44 -6.64 12.29
C ALA A 145 1.78 -7.44 13.55
N MET A 146 1.24 -7.00 14.69
CA MET A 146 1.45 -7.63 15.99
C MET A 146 0.13 -8.24 16.48
N PRO A 147 0.14 -9.43 17.09
CA PRO A 147 -1.01 -9.91 17.85
C PRO A 147 -1.36 -8.92 18.98
N GLU A 148 -2.68 -8.85 19.33
CA GLU A 148 -3.16 -8.05 20.45
C GLU A 148 -2.78 -8.67 21.80
#